data_6cc90e12a70b764e73945b2b0ab62554
#
_entry.id   6cc90e12a70b764e73945b2b0ab62554
#
_cell.length_a   1.000
_cell.length_b   1.000
_cell.length_c   1.000
_cell.angle_alpha   90.00
_cell.angle_beta   90.00
_cell.angle_gamma   90.00
#
_symmetry.space_group_name_H-M   'P 1'
#
loop_
_entity.id
_entity.type
_entity.pdbx_description
1 polymer ?
#
loop_
_entity_poly.entity_id
_entity_poly.type
_entity_poly.pdbx_seq_one_letter_code
_entity_poly.pdbx_strand_id
1 'polypeptide(L)'
;MKCEKFAQITDLKDFLENNLIIAQLCGFDILKPLPSYRTFQRFIKNIENSCLKEIMRHQVNTLKELGFIDNNFISVDATPVKANTKLNNPKCFASNKFSKKNHPKSDKDCKLGVHTANNSMNVKVNDNSNKSSKKYEFYWGYKNHVICDAISGLPIDEYTSTADINEISTLTKFLSNTNNWFSLNGSYVIADKGYDSKSNHNFIKNNLKGFAFIAINKRGKKTPKLTSTGNIICQGGLAMHKDGRQYFDSYIKQKFCCPFKKSKDDSLCPCKHEKYFNGRKNRGCVRYISKGTDYRASINHESKFFKTIYSLRTESERYNSRWKKLNNERAYVKNINSVSNLNTVGHICLLTTAIAAIKSGNSDKTRSLSGLKRTA
;
A
#
# COMPACT_ATOMS: atom_id res chain seq x y z
N MET A 1 23.96 10.04 6.86
CA MET A 1 23.65 9.57 5.50
C MET A 1 22.26 10.08 5.02
N LYS A 2 21.14 9.62 5.60
CA LYS A 2 19.80 9.99 5.10
C LYS A 2 19.46 11.45 5.31
N CYS A 3 19.80 12.05 6.44
CA CYS A 3 19.58 13.48 6.71
C CYS A 3 20.30 14.38 5.69
N GLU A 4 21.51 14.02 5.30
CA GLU A 4 22.30 14.73 4.28
C GLU A 4 22.00 14.26 2.85
N LYS A 5 21.06 13.33 2.68
CA LYS A 5 20.61 12.79 1.38
C LYS A 5 21.74 12.10 0.58
N PHE A 6 22.76 11.58 1.26
CA PHE A 6 23.79 10.80 0.58
C PHE A 6 23.21 9.49 0.04
N ALA A 7 23.48 9.22 -1.22
CA ALA A 7 23.02 8.01 -1.89
C ALA A 7 23.90 6.81 -1.53
N GLN A 8 25.21 7.03 -1.42
CA GLN A 8 26.19 5.97 -1.20
C GLN A 8 26.86 6.11 0.17
N ILE A 9 27.37 4.98 0.68
CA ILE A 9 28.11 4.94 1.95
C ILE A 9 29.47 5.62 1.82
N THR A 10 30.05 5.62 0.62
CA THR A 10 31.27 6.37 0.30
C THR A 10 31.09 7.85 0.57
N ASP A 11 30.01 8.44 0.08
CA ASP A 11 29.71 9.86 0.26
C ASP A 11 29.58 10.21 1.76
N LEU A 12 29.00 9.29 2.57
CA LEU A 12 28.93 9.47 4.02
C LEU A 12 30.31 9.48 4.66
N LYS A 13 31.21 8.55 4.26
CA LYS A 13 32.55 8.47 4.82
C LYS A 13 33.32 9.74 4.49
N ASP A 14 33.35 10.15 3.22
CA ASP A 14 34.06 11.35 2.76
C ASP A 14 33.53 12.62 3.47
N PHE A 15 32.21 12.69 3.69
CA PHE A 15 31.60 13.78 4.46
C PHE A 15 32.10 13.83 5.91
N LEU A 16 32.12 12.67 6.60
CA LEU A 16 32.58 12.60 7.99
C LEU A 16 34.07 12.91 8.13
N GLU A 17 34.92 12.50 7.17
CA GLU A 17 36.33 12.82 7.15
C GLU A 17 36.62 14.32 6.98
N ASN A 18 35.74 15.00 6.25
CA ASN A 18 35.88 16.46 6.03
C ASN A 18 35.09 17.30 7.07
N ASN A 19 34.33 16.67 7.98
CA ASN A 19 33.51 17.36 8.98
C ASN A 19 33.72 16.72 10.37
N LEU A 20 34.89 16.92 10.96
CA LEU A 20 35.31 16.27 12.21
C LEU A 20 34.34 16.55 13.39
N ILE A 21 33.82 17.77 13.49
CA ILE A 21 32.83 18.11 14.53
C ILE A 21 31.56 17.22 14.41
N ILE A 22 31.09 17.01 13.18
CA ILE A 22 29.94 16.14 12.95
C ILE A 22 30.30 14.68 13.24
N ALA A 23 31.49 14.23 12.88
CA ALA A 23 31.99 12.90 13.21
C ALA A 23 32.01 12.68 14.72
N GLN A 24 32.49 13.64 15.50
CA GLN A 24 32.53 13.61 16.96
C GLN A 24 31.08 13.59 17.54
N LEU A 25 30.16 14.40 17.03
CA LEU A 25 28.77 14.38 17.43
C LEU A 25 28.08 13.05 17.11
N CYS A 26 28.55 12.33 16.08
CA CYS A 26 28.11 10.96 15.76
C CYS A 26 28.77 9.90 16.63
N GLY A 27 29.60 10.27 17.63
CA GLY A 27 30.25 9.36 18.56
C GLY A 27 31.57 8.76 18.06
N PHE A 28 32.16 9.27 16.96
CA PHE A 28 33.45 8.82 16.50
C PHE A 28 34.56 9.56 17.24
N ASP A 29 35.60 8.82 17.59
CA ASP A 29 36.85 9.39 18.12
C ASP A 29 37.65 10.04 16.97
N ILE A 30 37.71 11.36 16.98
CA ILE A 30 38.35 12.13 15.91
C ILE A 30 39.89 11.97 15.89
N LEU A 31 40.47 11.41 16.96
CA LEU A 31 41.92 11.12 17.02
C LEU A 31 42.25 9.76 16.38
N LYS A 32 41.23 8.98 16.01
CA LYS A 32 41.38 7.71 15.32
C LYS A 32 40.82 7.76 13.91
N PRO A 33 41.35 6.95 12.98
CA PRO A 33 40.80 6.88 11.65
C PRO A 33 39.37 6.39 11.67
N LEU A 34 38.50 7.01 10.90
CA LEU A 34 37.10 6.56 10.74
C LEU A 34 37.02 5.13 10.20
N PRO A 35 35.96 4.39 10.55
CA PRO A 35 35.74 3.08 9.98
C PRO A 35 35.73 3.11 8.44
N SER A 36 36.24 2.08 7.80
CA SER A 36 36.20 1.96 6.35
C SER A 36 34.78 1.89 5.83
N TYR A 37 34.52 2.29 4.58
CA TYR A 37 33.20 2.14 3.96
C TYR A 37 32.69 0.69 4.00
N ARG A 38 33.58 -0.31 3.96
CA ARG A 38 33.25 -1.73 4.09
C ARG A 38 32.73 -2.07 5.48
N THR A 39 33.18 -1.38 6.52
CA THR A 39 32.67 -1.55 7.90
C THR A 39 31.24 -1.04 8.00
N PHE A 40 30.97 0.16 7.48
CA PHE A 40 29.61 0.68 7.40
C PHE A 40 28.67 -0.24 6.58
N GLN A 41 29.18 -0.75 5.45
CA GLN A 41 28.40 -1.65 4.60
C GLN A 41 28.10 -2.97 5.29
N ARG A 42 29.09 -3.55 6.02
CA ARG A 42 28.86 -4.76 6.84
C ARG A 42 27.89 -4.51 7.97
N PHE A 43 27.97 -3.36 8.62
CA PHE A 43 27.02 -2.98 9.66
C PHE A 43 25.58 -2.98 9.11
N ILE A 44 25.32 -2.24 8.04
CA ILE A 44 23.99 -2.20 7.42
C ILE A 44 23.50 -3.58 6.95
N LYS A 45 24.40 -4.44 6.51
CA LYS A 45 24.07 -5.79 6.08
C LYS A 45 23.73 -6.73 7.24
N ASN A 46 24.42 -6.61 8.36
CA ASN A 46 24.40 -7.61 9.43
C ASN A 46 23.51 -7.20 10.61
N ILE A 47 23.25 -5.91 10.80
CA ILE A 47 22.33 -5.48 11.87
C ILE A 47 20.94 -6.07 11.64
N GLU A 48 20.34 -6.59 12.68
CA GLU A 48 18.95 -7.03 12.63
C GLU A 48 18.02 -5.81 12.51
N ASN A 49 17.08 -5.88 11.61
CA ASN A 49 16.12 -4.79 11.40
C ASN A 49 15.30 -4.48 12.66
N SER A 50 15.07 -5.49 13.53
CA SER A 50 14.42 -5.34 14.84
C SER A 50 15.06 -4.26 15.70
N CYS A 51 16.40 -4.17 15.75
CA CYS A 51 17.10 -3.13 16.51
C CYS A 51 16.78 -1.71 16.02
N LEU A 52 16.74 -1.52 14.70
CA LEU A 52 16.36 -0.23 14.10
C LEU A 52 14.87 0.08 14.33
N LYS A 53 14.04 -0.95 14.31
CA LYS A 53 12.62 -0.83 14.63
C LYS A 53 12.38 -0.39 16.08
N GLU A 54 13.17 -0.84 17.01
CA GLU A 54 13.08 -0.39 18.42
C GLU A 54 13.37 1.10 18.54
N ILE A 55 14.40 1.60 17.85
CA ILE A 55 14.70 3.04 17.79
C ILE A 55 13.51 3.80 17.21
N MET A 56 12.95 3.32 16.12
CA MET A 56 11.78 3.93 15.49
C MET A 56 10.57 3.95 16.43
N ARG A 57 10.30 2.84 17.12
CA ARG A 57 9.19 2.72 18.10
C ARG A 57 9.36 3.69 19.25
N HIS A 58 10.58 3.83 19.78
CA HIS A 58 10.86 4.81 20.82
C HIS A 58 10.54 6.23 20.37
N GLN A 59 10.93 6.61 19.15
CA GLN A 59 10.62 7.92 18.60
C GLN A 59 9.12 8.15 18.39
N VAL A 60 8.40 7.12 17.92
CA VAL A 60 6.94 7.17 17.77
C VAL A 60 6.26 7.36 19.13
N ASN A 61 6.69 6.63 20.16
CA ASN A 61 6.16 6.78 21.51
C ASN A 61 6.44 8.18 22.08
N THR A 62 7.65 8.71 21.89
CA THR A 62 7.99 10.10 22.26
C THR A 62 7.04 11.10 21.58
N LEU A 63 6.79 10.94 20.29
CA LEU A 63 5.87 11.83 19.54
C LEU A 63 4.41 11.64 19.96
N LYS A 64 4.02 10.45 20.38
CA LYS A 64 2.71 10.19 20.97
C LYS A 64 2.54 10.85 22.31
N GLU A 65 3.53 10.76 23.20
CA GLU A 65 3.55 11.46 24.51
C GLU A 65 3.49 12.97 24.36
N LEU A 66 4.12 13.50 23.32
CA LEU A 66 4.07 14.92 22.96
C LEU A 66 2.76 15.33 22.25
N GLY A 67 1.83 14.40 21.99
CA GLY A 67 0.54 14.67 21.35
C GLY A 67 0.58 14.90 19.84
N PHE A 68 1.67 14.52 19.15
CA PHE A 68 1.82 14.69 17.70
C PHE A 68 1.45 13.46 16.89
N ILE A 69 1.38 12.29 17.51
CA ILE A 69 0.93 11.04 16.88
C ILE A 69 -0.19 10.46 17.72
N ASP A 70 -1.28 10.07 17.07
CA ASP A 70 -2.35 9.32 17.71
C ASP A 70 -2.78 8.13 16.84
N ASN A 71 -3.75 7.36 17.32
CA ASN A 71 -4.28 6.20 16.61
C ASN A 71 -5.68 6.43 16.00
N ASN A 72 -6.21 7.64 16.05
CA ASN A 72 -7.59 7.89 15.60
C ASN A 72 -7.74 7.72 14.09
N PHE A 73 -6.86 8.35 13.32
CA PHE A 73 -6.87 8.30 11.86
C PHE A 73 -5.54 7.80 11.34
N ILE A 74 -5.50 6.58 10.86
CA ILE A 74 -4.30 5.99 10.29
C ILE A 74 -4.45 5.78 8.78
N SER A 75 -3.43 6.16 8.01
CA SER A 75 -3.36 5.89 6.59
C SER A 75 -2.30 4.85 6.28
N VAL A 76 -2.65 3.91 5.40
CA VAL A 76 -1.75 2.82 4.98
C VAL A 76 -1.47 2.94 3.49
N ASP A 77 -0.20 2.89 3.12
CA ASP A 77 0.22 2.94 1.73
C ASP A 77 1.51 2.14 1.53
N ALA A 78 1.82 1.85 0.27
CA ALA A 78 3.05 1.17 -0.12
C ALA A 78 3.72 1.91 -1.27
N THR A 79 5.04 2.05 -1.20
CA THR A 79 5.80 2.71 -2.25
C THR A 79 6.87 1.77 -2.83
N PRO A 80 7.07 1.76 -4.17
CA PRO A 80 8.11 0.96 -4.80
C PRO A 80 9.51 1.48 -4.44
N VAL A 81 10.44 0.54 -4.26
CA VAL A 81 11.89 0.77 -4.07
C VAL A 81 12.63 -0.02 -5.14
N LYS A 82 13.18 0.66 -6.12
CA LYS A 82 13.91 0.01 -7.22
C LYS A 82 15.21 -0.59 -6.72
N ALA A 83 15.48 -1.86 -7.03
CA ALA A 83 16.72 -2.53 -6.65
C ALA A 83 17.94 -1.97 -7.39
N ASN A 84 19.12 -2.11 -6.79
CA ASN A 84 20.39 -1.73 -7.41
C ASN A 84 20.84 -2.80 -8.41
N THR A 85 20.24 -2.78 -9.60
CA THR A 85 20.50 -3.74 -10.67
C THR A 85 20.48 -3.08 -12.04
N LYS A 86 21.25 -3.64 -12.97
CA LYS A 86 21.30 -3.18 -14.38
C LYS A 86 19.97 -3.31 -15.09
N LEU A 87 19.11 -4.27 -14.68
CA LEU A 87 17.79 -4.47 -15.27
C LEU A 87 16.81 -3.33 -14.95
N ASN A 88 17.12 -2.49 -13.99
CA ASN A 88 16.34 -1.27 -13.70
C ASN A 88 16.83 -0.04 -14.50
N ASN A 89 17.73 -0.22 -15.47
CA ASN A 89 18.11 0.86 -16.38
C ASN A 89 16.91 1.23 -17.26
N PRO A 90 16.57 2.52 -17.45
CA PRO A 90 15.48 2.97 -18.31
C PRO A 90 15.48 2.39 -19.73
N LYS A 91 16.64 2.09 -20.29
CA LYS A 91 16.81 1.42 -21.58
C LYS A 91 16.22 -0.01 -21.61
N CYS A 92 16.07 -0.66 -20.46
CA CYS A 92 15.46 -1.99 -20.35
C CYS A 92 13.94 -1.95 -20.20
N PHE A 93 13.39 -0.81 -19.82
CA PHE A 93 11.94 -0.63 -19.66
C PHE A 93 11.22 -0.28 -20.96
N ALA A 94 11.96 0.19 -21.97
CA ALA A 94 11.38 0.72 -23.21
C ALA A 94 10.92 -0.36 -24.22
N SER A 95 11.05 -1.63 -23.91
CA SER A 95 10.72 -2.69 -24.85
C SER A 95 9.97 -3.83 -24.19
N ASN A 96 9.11 -4.53 -24.96
CA ASN A 96 8.45 -5.79 -24.65
C ASN A 96 9.42 -6.94 -24.21
N LYS A 97 10.68 -6.62 -23.97
CA LYS A 97 11.76 -7.53 -23.61
C LYS A 97 11.92 -7.75 -22.11
N PHE A 98 11.05 -7.17 -21.26
CA PHE A 98 11.10 -7.38 -19.82
C PHE A 98 10.60 -8.78 -19.50
N SER A 99 11.49 -9.75 -19.42
CA SER A 99 11.17 -11.14 -19.13
C SER A 99 11.29 -11.43 -17.63
N LYS A 100 10.23 -12.00 -17.02
CA LYS A 100 10.25 -12.53 -15.65
C LYS A 100 11.30 -13.64 -15.44
N LYS A 101 11.75 -14.29 -16.53
CA LYS A 101 12.78 -15.35 -16.47
C LYS A 101 14.19 -14.80 -16.23
N ASN A 102 14.44 -13.55 -16.56
CA ASN A 102 15.77 -12.93 -16.45
C ASN A 102 15.92 -12.23 -15.10
N HIS A 103 15.97 -13.03 -14.02
CA HIS A 103 16.19 -12.49 -12.67
C HIS A 103 17.56 -11.80 -12.57
N PRO A 104 17.66 -10.64 -11.90
CA PRO A 104 18.94 -9.94 -11.71
C PRO A 104 19.93 -10.79 -10.91
N LYS A 105 21.12 -11.03 -11.48
CA LYS A 105 22.19 -11.77 -10.80
C LYS A 105 22.80 -10.97 -9.63
N SER A 106 22.76 -9.65 -9.71
CA SER A 106 23.40 -8.75 -8.73
C SER A 106 22.64 -8.61 -7.42
N ASP A 107 21.33 -8.83 -7.43
CA ASP A 107 20.46 -8.83 -6.24
C ASP A 107 19.45 -9.99 -6.40
N LYS A 108 19.68 -11.06 -5.64
CA LYS A 108 18.89 -12.29 -5.74
C LYS A 108 17.56 -12.21 -5.02
N ASP A 109 17.42 -11.29 -4.07
CA ASP A 109 16.23 -11.16 -3.23
C ASP A 109 15.16 -10.29 -3.89
N CYS A 110 15.54 -9.35 -4.76
CA CYS A 110 14.56 -8.49 -5.41
C CYS A 110 13.63 -9.29 -6.33
N LYS A 111 12.39 -8.86 -6.44
CA LYS A 111 11.36 -9.48 -7.29
C LYS A 111 10.78 -8.46 -8.26
N LEU A 112 10.08 -8.97 -9.28
CA LEU A 112 9.43 -8.14 -10.29
C LEU A 112 8.15 -7.55 -9.74
N GLY A 113 8.11 -6.23 -9.63
CA GLY A 113 6.93 -5.45 -9.30
C GLY A 113 6.32 -4.75 -10.51
N VAL A 114 5.08 -4.34 -10.36
CA VAL A 114 4.33 -3.58 -11.37
C VAL A 114 3.64 -2.41 -10.68
N HIS A 115 3.76 -1.22 -11.22
CA HIS A 115 2.94 -0.08 -10.81
C HIS A 115 2.36 0.65 -12.03
N THR A 116 1.30 1.39 -11.80
CA THR A 116 0.70 2.21 -12.87
C THR A 116 1.46 3.52 -12.93
N ALA A 117 1.97 3.89 -14.12
CA ALA A 117 2.62 5.17 -14.31
C ALA A 117 1.60 6.31 -14.16
N ASN A 118 1.97 7.37 -13.45
CA ASN A 118 1.09 8.52 -13.19
C ASN A 118 0.79 9.37 -14.43
N ASN A 119 1.53 9.18 -15.52
CA ASN A 119 1.31 9.88 -16.79
C ASN A 119 0.45 9.04 -17.72
N SER A 120 -0.87 9.05 -17.53
CA SER A 120 -1.80 8.73 -18.60
C SER A 120 -1.74 9.87 -19.62
N MET A 121 -0.85 9.81 -20.57
CA MET A 121 -1.00 10.60 -21.78
C MET A 121 -2.33 10.18 -22.41
N ASN A 122 -3.25 11.12 -22.55
CA ASN A 122 -4.42 10.96 -23.39
C ASN A 122 -3.94 10.81 -24.83
N VAL A 123 -3.68 9.60 -25.26
CA VAL A 123 -3.50 9.31 -26.68
C VAL A 123 -4.88 9.46 -27.29
N LYS A 124 -5.11 10.58 -27.97
CA LYS A 124 -6.25 10.76 -28.87
C LYS A 124 -6.05 9.75 -30.01
N VAL A 125 -6.66 8.60 -29.87
CA VAL A 125 -6.90 7.72 -31.03
C VAL A 125 -8.14 8.28 -31.72
N ASN A 126 -8.00 8.61 -33.00
CA ASN A 126 -9.08 9.05 -33.87
C ASN A 126 -10.10 7.92 -34.02
N ASP A 127 -10.95 7.76 -33.04
CA ASP A 127 -12.24 7.08 -33.06
C ASP A 127 -12.95 7.34 -31.74
N ASN A 128 -14.25 7.60 -31.82
CA ASN A 128 -15.16 8.08 -30.79
C ASN A 128 -15.25 7.21 -29.49
N SER A 129 -14.13 6.67 -28.98
CA SER A 129 -14.06 5.98 -27.70
C SER A 129 -12.87 6.48 -26.87
N ASN A 130 -13.15 7.28 -25.84
CA ASN A 130 -12.19 7.67 -24.81
C ASN A 130 -11.72 6.44 -24.01
N LYS A 131 -10.84 5.63 -24.56
CA LYS A 131 -10.13 4.57 -23.84
C LYS A 131 -8.81 5.13 -23.33
N SER A 132 -8.77 5.55 -22.06
CA SER A 132 -7.52 5.83 -21.36
C SER A 132 -6.74 4.52 -21.21
N SER A 133 -5.66 4.36 -21.96
CA SER A 133 -4.74 3.23 -21.78
C SER A 133 -3.89 3.47 -20.55
N LYS A 134 -4.04 2.60 -19.53
CA LYS A 134 -3.16 2.64 -18.37
C LYS A 134 -1.78 2.13 -18.76
N LYS A 135 -0.76 2.97 -18.61
CA LYS A 135 0.62 2.56 -18.80
C LYS A 135 1.12 1.85 -17.53
N TYR A 136 1.57 0.60 -17.67
CA TYR A 136 2.18 -0.17 -16.58
C TYR A 136 3.70 -0.06 -16.67
N GLU A 137 4.34 0.19 -15.52
CA GLU A 137 5.78 0.14 -15.39
C GLU A 137 6.18 -1.07 -14.56
N PHE A 138 7.10 -1.87 -15.11
CA PHE A 138 7.70 -3.01 -14.45
C PHE A 138 9.04 -2.60 -13.85
N TYR A 139 9.34 -3.08 -12.64
CA TYR A 139 10.62 -2.83 -12.00
C TYR A 139 11.05 -4.06 -11.18
N TRP A 140 12.34 -4.26 -11.06
CA TRP A 140 12.91 -5.19 -10.10
C TRP A 140 13.16 -4.46 -8.79
N GLY A 141 12.69 -5.00 -7.67
CA GLY A 141 12.87 -4.29 -6.40
C GLY A 141 12.07 -4.84 -5.26
N TYR A 142 11.71 -3.90 -4.41
CA TYR A 142 11.04 -4.07 -3.13
C TYR A 142 9.88 -3.09 -3.03
N LYS A 143 9.07 -3.25 -1.99
CA LYS A 143 8.06 -2.27 -1.57
C LYS A 143 8.31 -1.92 -0.12
N ASN A 144 8.27 -0.64 0.20
CA ASN A 144 8.18 -0.18 1.57
C ASN A 144 6.71 0.13 1.88
N HIS A 145 6.18 -0.52 2.89
CA HIS A 145 4.83 -0.33 3.40
C HIS A 145 4.91 0.52 4.65
N VAL A 146 4.00 1.48 4.80
CA VAL A 146 4.00 2.40 5.93
C VAL A 146 2.59 2.61 6.46
N ILE A 147 2.48 2.70 7.78
CA ILE A 147 1.32 3.21 8.50
C ILE A 147 1.70 4.61 8.99
N CYS A 148 0.91 5.61 8.62
CA CYS A 148 1.09 6.98 9.07
C CYS A 148 -0.13 7.42 9.90
N ASP A 149 0.09 8.27 10.88
CA ASP A 149 -0.96 9.11 11.40
C ASP A 149 -1.41 10.06 10.26
N ALA A 150 -2.70 10.00 9.91
CA ALA A 150 -3.24 10.73 8.79
C ALA A 150 -3.47 12.22 9.07
N ILE A 151 -3.32 12.66 10.32
CA ILE A 151 -3.43 14.07 10.73
C ILE A 151 -2.05 14.72 10.75
N SER A 152 -1.12 14.15 11.52
CA SER A 152 0.26 14.69 11.58
C SER A 152 1.07 14.37 10.33
N GLY A 153 0.71 13.32 9.59
CA GLY A 153 1.48 12.80 8.46
C GLY A 153 2.82 12.20 8.88
N LEU A 154 2.97 11.77 10.14
CA LEU A 154 4.17 11.12 10.67
C LEU A 154 4.01 9.59 10.60
N PRO A 155 5.10 8.82 10.42
CA PRO A 155 5.01 7.37 10.34
C PRO A 155 4.86 6.77 11.74
N ILE A 156 4.03 5.75 11.83
CA ILE A 156 3.85 4.93 13.04
C ILE A 156 4.66 3.64 12.91
N ASP A 157 4.49 2.92 11.80
CA ASP A 157 5.22 1.67 11.55
C ASP A 157 5.48 1.48 10.07
N GLU A 158 6.45 0.62 9.73
CA GLU A 158 6.80 0.31 8.37
C GLU A 158 7.28 -1.14 8.23
N TYR A 159 7.31 -1.69 7.05
CA TYR A 159 8.09 -2.87 6.73
C TYR A 159 8.42 -2.89 5.24
N THR A 160 9.50 -3.58 4.91
CA THR A 160 9.93 -3.78 3.52
C THR A 160 9.60 -5.21 3.09
N SER A 161 8.97 -5.34 1.92
CA SER A 161 8.71 -6.62 1.25
C SER A 161 9.35 -6.67 -0.13
N THR A 162 9.39 -7.84 -0.75
CA THR A 162 9.71 -7.95 -2.17
C THR A 162 8.58 -7.37 -3.03
N ALA A 163 8.91 -6.89 -4.23
CA ALA A 163 7.98 -6.12 -5.06
C ALA A 163 6.80 -6.93 -5.62
N ASP A 164 6.89 -8.27 -5.65
CA ASP A 164 5.84 -9.19 -6.10
C ASP A 164 4.72 -9.40 -5.08
N ILE A 165 4.96 -9.04 -3.81
CA ILE A 165 3.98 -9.22 -2.75
C ILE A 165 2.77 -8.31 -2.98
N ASN A 166 1.57 -8.92 -2.88
CA ASN A 166 0.31 -8.19 -3.05
C ASN A 166 -0.07 -7.48 -1.73
N GLU A 167 -0.35 -6.19 -1.84
CA GLU A 167 -0.72 -5.32 -0.71
C GLU A 167 -1.99 -5.80 0.02
N ILE A 168 -2.96 -6.39 -0.70
CA ILE A 168 -4.20 -6.91 -0.11
C ILE A 168 -3.92 -7.96 0.96
N SER A 169 -3.00 -8.88 0.68
CA SER A 169 -2.72 -10.03 1.55
C SER A 169 -1.87 -9.66 2.77
N THR A 170 -1.19 -8.52 2.74
CA THR A 170 -0.26 -8.11 3.79
C THR A 170 -0.88 -7.19 4.84
N LEU A 171 -1.98 -6.50 4.52
CA LEU A 171 -2.57 -5.48 5.38
C LEU A 171 -2.93 -6.02 6.77
N THR A 172 -3.63 -7.14 6.83
CA THR A 172 -4.07 -7.72 8.11
C THR A 172 -2.90 -8.06 9.01
N LYS A 173 -1.85 -8.68 8.46
CA LYS A 173 -0.63 -9.02 9.20
C LYS A 173 0.11 -7.76 9.67
N PHE A 174 0.19 -6.75 8.82
CA PHE A 174 0.86 -5.50 9.15
C PHE A 174 0.14 -4.77 10.29
N LEU A 175 -1.17 -4.57 10.17
CA LEU A 175 -1.99 -3.96 11.23
C LEU A 175 -1.93 -4.76 12.53
N SER A 176 -1.97 -6.11 12.46
CA SER A 176 -1.85 -6.96 13.64
C SER A 176 -0.51 -6.79 14.34
N ASN A 177 0.60 -6.81 13.60
CA ASN A 177 1.93 -6.63 14.16
C ASN A 177 2.10 -5.25 14.81
N THR A 178 1.60 -4.19 14.16
CA THR A 178 1.64 -2.84 14.71
C THR A 178 0.78 -2.74 15.98
N ASN A 179 -0.41 -3.35 16.00
CA ASN A 179 -1.32 -3.32 17.14
C ASN A 179 -0.74 -3.99 18.42
N ASN A 180 0.28 -4.84 18.29
CA ASN A 180 0.94 -5.48 19.44
C ASN A 180 1.76 -4.49 20.28
N TRP A 181 2.21 -3.37 19.72
CA TRP A 181 3.04 -2.39 20.42
C TRP A 181 2.47 -0.96 20.39
N PHE A 182 1.64 -0.65 19.39
CA PHE A 182 0.94 0.62 19.24
C PHE A 182 -0.53 0.31 18.97
N SER A 183 -1.38 0.54 19.98
CA SER A 183 -2.81 0.20 19.88
C SER A 183 -3.48 0.90 18.69
N LEU A 184 -4.06 0.11 17.80
CA LEU A 184 -4.89 0.56 16.68
C LEU A 184 -6.37 0.31 16.94
N ASN A 185 -6.76 0.01 18.18
CA ASN A 185 -8.15 -0.26 18.52
C ASN A 185 -9.02 0.98 18.35
N GLY A 186 -10.13 0.84 17.64
CA GLY A 186 -11.07 1.94 17.36
C GLY A 186 -10.65 2.84 16.20
N SER A 187 -9.47 2.65 15.60
CA SER A 187 -8.94 3.52 14.54
C SER A 187 -9.81 3.57 13.28
N TYR A 188 -9.80 4.72 12.63
CA TYR A 188 -10.24 4.90 11.25
C TYR A 188 -9.08 4.54 10.32
N VAL A 189 -9.16 3.36 9.70
CA VAL A 189 -8.10 2.82 8.83
C VAL A 189 -8.38 3.23 7.39
N ILE A 190 -7.53 4.09 6.85
CA ILE A 190 -7.65 4.68 5.52
C ILE A 190 -6.63 4.02 4.59
N ALA A 191 -7.06 3.48 3.45
CA ALA A 191 -6.15 2.87 2.48
C ALA A 191 -6.67 2.98 1.05
N ASP A 192 -5.77 2.82 0.06
CA ASP A 192 -6.15 2.85 -1.36
C ASP A 192 -7.05 1.64 -1.72
N LYS A 193 -7.76 1.77 -2.84
CA LYS A 193 -8.57 0.68 -3.45
C LYS A 193 -7.78 -0.60 -3.73
N GLY A 194 -6.45 -0.53 -3.75
CA GLY A 194 -5.55 -1.69 -3.81
C GLY A 194 -5.76 -2.64 -2.64
N TYR A 195 -6.09 -2.12 -1.47
CA TYR A 195 -6.32 -2.89 -0.23
C TYR A 195 -7.77 -3.40 -0.06
N ASP A 196 -8.67 -3.09 -1.00
CA ASP A 196 -10.07 -3.45 -0.90
C ASP A 196 -10.30 -4.96 -0.98
N SER A 197 -10.60 -5.58 0.15
CA SER A 197 -11.02 -6.98 0.25
C SER A 197 -11.96 -7.19 1.43
N LYS A 198 -12.84 -8.18 1.33
CA LYS A 198 -13.73 -8.56 2.44
C LYS A 198 -12.93 -8.90 3.70
N SER A 199 -11.80 -9.60 3.54
CA SER A 199 -10.94 -9.99 4.67
C SER A 199 -10.41 -8.77 5.41
N ASN A 200 -9.91 -7.75 4.71
CA ASN A 200 -9.37 -6.54 5.32
C ASN A 200 -10.44 -5.75 6.07
N HIS A 201 -11.62 -5.56 5.46
CA HIS A 201 -12.74 -4.89 6.13
C HIS A 201 -13.19 -5.64 7.39
N ASN A 202 -13.30 -6.97 7.31
CA ASN A 202 -13.69 -7.80 8.46
C ASN A 202 -12.64 -7.77 9.57
N PHE A 203 -11.35 -7.81 9.23
CA PHE A 203 -10.26 -7.72 10.20
C PHE A 203 -10.31 -6.38 10.95
N ILE A 204 -10.40 -5.27 10.23
CA ILE A 204 -10.47 -3.93 10.85
C ILE A 204 -11.67 -3.85 11.79
N LYS A 205 -12.83 -4.34 11.37
CA LYS A 205 -14.04 -4.29 12.20
C LYS A 205 -14.01 -5.22 13.40
N ASN A 206 -13.61 -6.47 13.21
CA ASN A 206 -13.73 -7.50 14.25
C ASN A 206 -12.53 -7.52 15.20
N ASN A 207 -11.31 -7.35 14.67
CA ASN A 207 -10.09 -7.46 15.47
C ASN A 207 -9.67 -6.11 16.05
N LEU A 208 -9.70 -5.03 15.25
CA LEU A 208 -9.33 -3.70 15.73
C LEU A 208 -10.51 -2.91 16.27
N LYS A 209 -11.76 -3.40 16.15
CA LYS A 209 -12.98 -2.65 16.49
C LYS A 209 -13.06 -1.29 15.79
N GLY A 210 -12.30 -1.11 14.71
CA GLY A 210 -12.14 0.11 13.94
C GLY A 210 -13.10 0.25 12.78
N PHE A 211 -12.84 1.24 11.95
CA PHE A 211 -13.63 1.58 10.77
C PHE A 211 -12.74 1.62 9.53
N ALA A 212 -13.13 0.90 8.47
CA ALA A 212 -12.37 0.87 7.22
C ALA A 212 -12.84 1.95 6.25
N PHE A 213 -11.94 2.83 5.84
CA PHE A 213 -12.14 3.84 4.78
C PHE A 213 -11.30 3.46 3.56
N ILE A 214 -11.72 2.40 2.88
CA ILE A 214 -11.04 1.84 1.70
C ILE A 214 -11.98 1.97 0.51
N ALA A 215 -11.54 2.62 -0.57
CA ALA A 215 -12.36 2.76 -1.77
C ALA A 215 -12.62 1.42 -2.45
N ILE A 216 -13.84 1.22 -2.97
CA ILE A 216 -14.20 -0.03 -3.63
C ILE A 216 -13.41 -0.23 -4.92
N ASN A 217 -12.78 -1.38 -5.04
CA ASN A 217 -12.19 -1.86 -6.28
C ASN A 217 -13.23 -2.67 -7.07
N LYS A 218 -13.81 -2.06 -8.10
CA LYS A 218 -14.89 -2.68 -8.88
C LYS A 218 -14.47 -3.95 -9.65
N ARG A 219 -13.18 -4.20 -9.85
CA ARG A 219 -12.58 -5.40 -10.49
C ARG A 219 -13.37 -5.96 -11.69
N GLY A 220 -14.00 -5.10 -12.50
CA GLY A 220 -14.81 -5.49 -13.64
C GLY A 220 -16.13 -6.19 -13.33
N LYS A 221 -16.46 -6.45 -12.06
CA LYS A 221 -17.76 -7.04 -11.68
C LYS A 221 -18.81 -5.94 -11.69
N LYS A 222 -19.72 -6.01 -12.67
CA LYS A 222 -20.93 -5.18 -12.65
C LYS A 222 -21.77 -5.63 -11.45
N THR A 223 -22.11 -4.71 -10.55
CA THR A 223 -23.13 -4.95 -9.52
C THR A 223 -24.44 -5.32 -10.22
N PRO A 224 -25.09 -6.41 -9.84
CA PRO A 224 -26.34 -6.77 -10.45
C PRO A 224 -27.39 -5.66 -10.20
N LYS A 225 -28.12 -5.27 -11.22
CA LYS A 225 -29.29 -4.41 -11.06
C LYS A 225 -30.32 -5.17 -10.26
N LEU A 226 -30.95 -4.52 -9.27
CA LEU A 226 -31.98 -5.11 -8.42
C LEU A 226 -33.31 -4.44 -8.70
N THR A 227 -34.39 -5.20 -8.55
CA THR A 227 -35.76 -4.68 -8.46
C THR A 227 -35.97 -3.97 -7.12
N SER A 228 -37.05 -3.23 -6.96
CA SER A 228 -37.49 -2.67 -5.67
C SER A 228 -37.68 -3.74 -4.58
N THR A 229 -38.02 -4.98 -4.97
CA THR A 229 -38.18 -6.14 -4.07
C THR A 229 -36.85 -6.88 -3.79
N GLY A 230 -35.69 -6.37 -4.30
CA GLY A 230 -34.36 -6.94 -4.08
C GLY A 230 -34.06 -8.21 -4.90
N ASN A 231 -34.80 -8.47 -5.98
CA ASN A 231 -34.50 -9.53 -6.93
C ASN A 231 -33.51 -9.04 -7.99
N ILE A 232 -32.62 -9.93 -8.45
CA ILE A 232 -31.67 -9.59 -9.53
C ILE A 232 -32.43 -9.42 -10.84
N ILE A 233 -32.08 -8.38 -11.60
CA ILE A 233 -32.51 -8.22 -12.99
C ILE A 233 -31.48 -8.90 -13.89
N CYS A 234 -31.90 -9.85 -14.72
CA CYS A 234 -31.03 -10.55 -15.66
C CYS A 234 -30.59 -9.65 -16.82
N GLN A 235 -29.72 -10.16 -17.72
CA GLN A 235 -29.24 -9.42 -18.88
C GLN A 235 -30.35 -9.07 -19.88
N GLY A 236 -31.42 -9.88 -19.91
CA GLY A 236 -32.61 -9.63 -20.73
C GLY A 236 -33.65 -8.72 -20.07
N GLY A 237 -33.31 -8.04 -18.97
CA GLY A 237 -34.20 -7.11 -18.30
C GLY A 237 -35.27 -7.75 -17.38
N LEU A 238 -35.29 -9.08 -17.21
CA LEU A 238 -36.26 -9.80 -16.46
C LEU A 238 -35.87 -9.98 -14.99
N ALA A 239 -36.82 -9.88 -14.07
CA ALA A 239 -36.64 -10.15 -12.65
C ALA A 239 -36.43 -11.65 -12.41
N MET A 240 -35.26 -12.00 -11.85
CA MET A 240 -34.98 -13.38 -11.45
C MET A 240 -35.68 -13.71 -10.14
N HIS A 241 -36.10 -14.96 -9.96
CA HIS A 241 -36.73 -15.38 -8.73
C HIS A 241 -35.74 -16.08 -7.78
N LYS A 242 -35.99 -16.02 -6.48
CA LYS A 242 -35.21 -16.69 -5.45
C LYS A 242 -35.37 -18.20 -5.57
N ASP A 243 -34.23 -18.95 -5.57
CA ASP A 243 -34.21 -20.40 -5.73
C ASP A 243 -33.25 -21.03 -4.69
N GLY A 244 -33.64 -20.99 -3.44
CA GLY A 244 -32.88 -21.56 -2.33
C GLY A 244 -31.76 -20.66 -1.78
N ARG A 245 -31.25 -21.09 -0.62
CA ARG A 245 -30.15 -20.45 0.10
C ARG A 245 -29.08 -21.47 0.43
N GLN A 246 -27.82 -21.05 0.43
CA GLN A 246 -26.69 -21.80 0.95
C GLN A 246 -26.16 -21.05 2.17
N TYR A 247 -26.01 -21.76 3.27
CA TYR A 247 -25.54 -21.21 4.54
C TYR A 247 -24.07 -21.53 4.69
N PHE A 248 -23.30 -20.53 5.11
CA PHE A 248 -21.89 -20.60 5.46
C PHE A 248 -21.72 -19.91 6.81
N ASP A 249 -20.67 -20.22 7.57
CA ASP A 249 -20.45 -19.69 8.92
C ASP A 249 -20.55 -18.17 9.04
N SER A 250 -20.10 -17.44 8.02
CA SER A 250 -20.04 -15.98 8.01
C SER A 250 -20.98 -15.28 7.05
N TYR A 251 -21.73 -16.02 6.21
CA TYR A 251 -22.63 -15.44 5.23
C TYR A 251 -23.61 -16.44 4.64
N ILE A 252 -24.71 -15.91 4.07
CA ILE A 252 -25.71 -16.68 3.35
C ILE A 252 -25.62 -16.31 1.87
N LYS A 253 -25.52 -17.32 1.00
CA LYS A 253 -25.69 -17.13 -0.45
C LYS A 253 -27.15 -17.33 -0.85
N GLN A 254 -27.80 -16.26 -1.28
CA GLN A 254 -29.10 -16.34 -1.92
C GLN A 254 -28.92 -16.65 -3.40
N LYS A 255 -29.46 -17.77 -3.85
CA LYS A 255 -29.53 -18.16 -5.26
C LYS A 255 -30.71 -17.48 -5.93
N PHE A 256 -30.49 -16.99 -7.15
CA PHE A 256 -31.52 -16.46 -8.03
C PHE A 256 -31.46 -17.20 -9.36
N CYS A 257 -32.64 -17.55 -9.88
CA CYS A 257 -32.77 -18.27 -11.13
C CYS A 257 -33.57 -17.49 -12.16
N CYS A 258 -33.29 -17.79 -13.42
CA CYS A 258 -34.08 -17.27 -14.54
C CYS A 258 -35.56 -17.61 -14.40
N PRO A 259 -36.48 -16.69 -14.68
CA PRO A 259 -37.93 -16.97 -14.65
C PRO A 259 -38.32 -18.13 -15.57
N PHE A 260 -37.59 -18.33 -16.67
CA PHE A 260 -37.82 -19.44 -17.59
C PHE A 260 -37.13 -20.75 -17.21
N LYS A 261 -36.62 -20.90 -16.01
CA LYS A 261 -35.93 -22.12 -15.56
C LYS A 261 -36.73 -23.38 -15.72
N LYS A 262 -38.06 -23.30 -15.59
CA LYS A 262 -39.01 -24.42 -15.72
C LYS A 262 -39.69 -24.48 -17.08
N SER A 263 -39.47 -23.46 -17.94
CA SER A 263 -40.01 -23.46 -19.30
C SER A 263 -39.22 -24.41 -20.20
N LYS A 264 -39.89 -25.13 -21.06
CA LYS A 264 -39.28 -25.95 -22.12
C LYS A 264 -39.11 -25.17 -23.41
N ASP A 265 -39.61 -23.95 -23.45
CA ASP A 265 -39.62 -23.10 -24.65
C ASP A 265 -38.48 -22.08 -24.56
N ASP A 266 -37.42 -22.31 -25.34
CA ASP A 266 -36.23 -21.47 -25.42
C ASP A 266 -36.51 -20.16 -26.18
N SER A 267 -37.58 -20.09 -26.95
CA SER A 267 -37.96 -18.93 -27.77
C SER A 267 -38.31 -17.70 -26.93
N LEU A 268 -38.70 -17.90 -25.68
CA LEU A 268 -39.13 -16.85 -24.75
C LEU A 268 -38.02 -16.14 -24.02
N CYS A 269 -36.75 -16.66 -24.09
CA CYS A 269 -35.64 -16.05 -23.39
C CYS A 269 -34.95 -14.97 -24.24
N PRO A 270 -35.08 -13.65 -23.89
CA PRO A 270 -34.44 -12.59 -24.65
C PRO A 270 -32.91 -12.58 -24.56
N CYS A 271 -32.33 -13.40 -23.67
CA CYS A 271 -30.88 -13.42 -23.44
C CYS A 271 -30.13 -14.27 -24.47
N LYS A 272 -30.78 -15.12 -25.27
CA LYS A 272 -30.16 -16.06 -26.24
C LYS A 272 -28.95 -16.83 -25.69
N HIS A 273 -29.05 -17.34 -24.47
CA HIS A 273 -27.96 -18.07 -23.83
C HIS A 273 -27.93 -19.52 -24.26
N GLU A 274 -27.44 -19.85 -25.44
CA GLU A 274 -27.22 -21.20 -25.98
C GLU A 274 -26.56 -22.13 -24.95
N LYS A 275 -25.59 -21.64 -24.20
CA LYS A 275 -24.85 -22.40 -23.18
C LYS A 275 -25.74 -22.98 -22.07
N TYR A 276 -26.92 -22.43 -21.82
CA TYR A 276 -27.83 -22.83 -20.75
C TYR A 276 -29.03 -23.62 -21.25
N PHE A 277 -29.26 -23.63 -22.56
CA PHE A 277 -30.43 -24.29 -23.18
C PHE A 277 -30.04 -25.55 -23.97
N ASN A 278 -28.75 -25.82 -24.20
CA ASN A 278 -28.28 -26.99 -24.95
C ASN A 278 -28.64 -28.31 -24.25
N GLY A 279 -29.85 -28.79 -24.42
CA GLY A 279 -30.31 -30.20 -24.23
C GLY A 279 -30.25 -30.77 -22.81
N ARG A 280 -29.74 -30.08 -21.82
CA ARG A 280 -29.68 -30.53 -20.43
C ARG A 280 -30.67 -29.74 -19.56
N LYS A 281 -31.77 -30.40 -19.22
CA LYS A 281 -32.79 -29.98 -18.23
C LYS A 281 -32.64 -28.52 -17.71
N ASN A 282 -33.28 -27.60 -18.37
CA ASN A 282 -33.71 -26.28 -17.93
C ASN A 282 -32.90 -25.63 -16.79
N ARG A 283 -31.64 -25.32 -17.03
CA ARG A 283 -30.82 -24.63 -16.04
C ARG A 283 -30.63 -23.17 -16.38
N GLY A 284 -31.59 -22.45 -16.88
CA GLY A 284 -31.46 -21.02 -17.18
C GLY A 284 -30.45 -20.26 -16.33
N CYS A 285 -30.16 -19.02 -16.61
CA CYS A 285 -29.16 -18.23 -15.88
C CYS A 285 -29.33 -18.33 -14.36
N VAL A 286 -28.26 -18.61 -13.66
CA VAL A 286 -28.21 -18.59 -12.20
C VAL A 286 -27.27 -17.49 -11.73
N ARG A 287 -27.70 -16.73 -10.72
CA ARG A 287 -26.90 -15.71 -10.05
C ARG A 287 -26.97 -15.90 -8.55
N TYR A 288 -25.93 -15.46 -7.85
CA TYR A 288 -25.87 -15.53 -6.40
C TYR A 288 -25.58 -14.14 -5.83
N ILE A 289 -26.28 -13.80 -4.74
CA ILE A 289 -25.96 -12.65 -3.89
C ILE A 289 -25.59 -13.19 -2.51
N SER A 290 -24.45 -12.81 -2.01
CA SER A 290 -24.07 -13.07 -0.62
C SER A 290 -24.77 -12.06 0.28
N LYS A 291 -25.56 -12.56 1.24
CA LYS A 291 -26.12 -11.80 2.35
C LYS A 291 -25.39 -12.23 3.61
N GLY A 292 -24.78 -11.34 4.29
CA GLY A 292 -24.06 -11.63 5.54
C GLY A 292 -23.38 -10.37 6.03
N THR A 293 -22.64 -10.47 7.10
CA THR A 293 -21.81 -9.41 7.67
C THR A 293 -20.68 -9.06 6.71
N ASP A 294 -21.01 -8.49 5.57
CA ASP A 294 -20.04 -7.88 4.66
C ASP A 294 -19.93 -6.40 5.02
N TYR A 295 -19.05 -6.10 5.99
CA TYR A 295 -18.80 -4.72 6.42
C TYR A 295 -18.41 -3.82 5.26
N ARG A 296 -17.75 -4.39 4.23
CA ARG A 296 -17.42 -3.68 3.00
C ARG A 296 -18.67 -3.17 2.27
N ALA A 297 -19.72 -3.99 2.21
CA ALA A 297 -20.98 -3.62 1.55
C ALA A 297 -21.86 -2.68 2.39
N SER A 298 -21.66 -2.65 3.71
CA SER A 298 -22.42 -1.77 4.61
C SER A 298 -21.94 -0.32 4.61
N ILE A 299 -20.76 -0.04 4.08
CA ILE A 299 -20.18 1.31 4.05
C ILE A 299 -20.79 2.11 2.90
N ASN A 300 -21.37 3.27 3.22
CA ASN A 300 -21.84 4.21 2.20
C ASN A 300 -20.68 5.08 1.68
N HIS A 301 -20.03 4.62 0.60
CA HIS A 301 -18.89 5.28 -0.04
C HIS A 301 -19.23 6.61 -0.70
N GLU A 302 -20.52 6.89 -0.94
CA GLU A 302 -20.98 8.17 -1.52
C GLU A 302 -21.28 9.22 -0.45
N SER A 303 -21.31 8.85 0.82
CA SER A 303 -21.57 9.79 1.90
C SER A 303 -20.47 10.88 1.99
N LYS A 304 -20.89 12.10 2.38
CA LYS A 304 -19.96 13.21 2.64
C LYS A 304 -18.94 12.82 3.72
N PHE A 305 -19.39 12.12 4.75
CA PHE A 305 -18.53 11.64 5.84
C PHE A 305 -17.42 10.71 5.31
N PHE A 306 -17.78 9.69 4.50
CA PHE A 306 -16.77 8.80 3.92
C PHE A 306 -15.76 9.60 3.08
N LYS A 307 -16.23 10.49 2.19
CA LYS A 307 -15.37 11.28 1.32
C LYS A 307 -14.41 12.19 2.09
N THR A 308 -14.88 12.80 3.16
CA THR A 308 -14.06 13.66 4.04
C THR A 308 -12.94 12.85 4.72
N ILE A 309 -13.26 11.71 5.35
CA ILE A 309 -12.23 10.88 6.00
C ILE A 309 -11.29 10.27 4.96
N TYR A 310 -11.83 9.77 3.84
CA TYR A 310 -11.01 9.17 2.78
C TYR A 310 -10.02 10.15 2.15
N SER A 311 -10.32 11.46 2.14
CA SER A 311 -9.40 12.48 1.63
C SER A 311 -8.08 12.55 2.40
N LEU A 312 -8.07 12.15 3.68
CA LEU A 312 -6.86 12.08 4.52
C LEU A 312 -5.84 11.04 3.99
N ARG A 313 -6.24 10.15 3.08
CA ARG A 313 -5.34 9.22 2.40
C ARG A 313 -4.15 9.93 1.74
N THR A 314 -4.34 11.17 1.29
CA THR A 314 -3.28 11.95 0.66
C THR A 314 -2.07 12.19 1.57
N GLU A 315 -2.23 12.07 2.89
CA GLU A 315 -1.11 12.26 3.82
C GLU A 315 -0.08 11.14 3.72
N SER A 316 -0.49 9.87 3.48
CA SER A 316 0.48 8.80 3.23
C SER A 316 1.23 9.00 1.90
N GLU A 317 0.58 9.53 0.87
CA GLU A 317 1.24 9.89 -0.39
C GLU A 317 2.25 11.03 -0.20
N ARG A 318 1.87 12.06 0.56
CA ARG A 318 2.77 13.17 0.93
C ARG A 318 3.94 12.69 1.78
N TYR A 319 3.67 11.76 2.71
CA TYR A 319 4.72 11.12 3.50
C TYR A 319 5.70 10.35 2.61
N ASN A 320 5.19 9.48 1.73
CA ASN A 320 6.01 8.73 0.79
C ASN A 320 6.86 9.66 -0.09
N SER A 321 6.33 10.79 -0.52
CA SER A 321 7.08 11.80 -1.26
C SER A 321 8.25 12.37 -0.44
N ARG A 322 8.04 12.69 0.84
CA ARG A 322 9.12 13.17 1.75
C ARG A 322 10.18 12.10 1.98
N TRP A 323 9.75 10.86 2.22
CA TRP A 323 10.64 9.73 2.43
C TRP A 323 11.51 9.42 1.20
N LYS A 324 10.94 9.55 -0.01
CA LYS A 324 11.69 9.42 -1.27
C LYS A 324 12.76 10.50 -1.45
N LYS A 325 12.51 11.73 -0.97
CA LYS A 325 13.50 12.82 -1.01
C LYS A 325 14.78 12.53 -0.20
N LEU A 326 14.76 11.49 0.64
CA LEU A 326 15.95 11.00 1.35
C LEU A 326 16.73 9.93 0.53
N ASN A 327 16.56 9.91 -0.78
CA ASN A 327 17.14 8.90 -1.69
C ASN A 327 16.71 7.45 -1.35
N ASN A 328 15.42 7.26 -0.99
CA ASN A 328 14.85 5.94 -0.73
C ASN A 328 14.07 5.34 -1.92
N GLU A 329 13.92 6.07 -3.01
CA GLU A 329 13.23 5.58 -4.22
C GLU A 329 13.99 4.43 -4.90
N ARG A 330 15.32 4.42 -4.73
CA ARG A 330 16.22 3.40 -5.26
C ARG A 330 17.11 2.88 -4.15
N ALA A 331 17.25 1.55 -4.05
CA ALA A 331 18.22 0.94 -3.18
C ALA A 331 19.64 1.11 -3.77
N TYR A 332 20.59 1.54 -2.96
CA TYR A 332 22.02 1.60 -3.32
C TYR A 332 22.80 0.43 -2.71
N VAL A 333 22.10 -0.42 -1.99
CA VAL A 333 22.58 -1.68 -1.40
C VAL A 333 21.84 -2.85 -2.03
N LYS A 334 22.31 -4.07 -1.76
CA LYS A 334 21.72 -5.32 -2.25
C LYS A 334 21.26 -6.15 -1.07
N ASN A 335 20.38 -7.09 -1.32
CA ASN A 335 19.64 -7.96 -0.40
C ASN A 335 18.58 -7.26 0.45
N ILE A 336 17.57 -8.05 0.81
CA ILE A 336 16.37 -7.53 1.50
C ILE A 336 16.69 -6.95 2.89
N ASN A 337 17.64 -7.54 3.64
CA ASN A 337 17.98 -7.05 4.97
C ASN A 337 18.61 -5.65 4.91
N SER A 338 19.62 -5.45 4.05
CA SER A 338 20.25 -4.14 3.86
C SER A 338 19.26 -3.08 3.37
N VAL A 339 18.34 -3.45 2.45
CA VAL A 339 17.33 -2.53 1.93
C VAL A 339 16.34 -2.18 3.03
N SER A 340 15.85 -3.16 3.80
CA SER A 340 14.97 -2.93 4.95
C SER A 340 15.62 -1.99 5.95
N ASN A 341 16.89 -2.23 6.31
CA ASN A 341 17.61 -1.42 7.29
C ASN A 341 17.73 0.04 6.83
N LEU A 342 18.10 0.28 5.55
CA LEU A 342 18.19 1.65 5.03
C LEU A 342 16.83 2.32 4.89
N ASN A 343 15.77 1.56 4.61
CA ASN A 343 14.42 2.08 4.58
C ASN A 343 13.99 2.52 6.00
N THR A 344 14.20 1.67 7.00
CA THR A 344 13.92 2.00 8.42
C THR A 344 14.70 3.22 8.88
N VAL A 345 16.00 3.32 8.53
CA VAL A 345 16.82 4.52 8.82
C VAL A 345 16.22 5.78 8.19
N GLY A 346 15.61 5.68 7.00
CA GLY A 346 14.89 6.80 6.39
C GLY A 346 13.69 7.25 7.22
N HIS A 347 12.94 6.34 7.81
CA HIS A 347 11.82 6.67 8.71
C HIS A 347 12.32 7.26 10.03
N ILE A 348 13.36 6.68 10.63
CA ILE A 348 14.03 7.22 11.82
C ILE A 348 14.48 8.66 11.57
N CYS A 349 15.08 8.95 10.43
CA CYS A 349 15.52 10.31 10.07
C CYS A 349 14.34 11.31 10.05
N LEU A 350 13.20 10.94 9.48
CA LEU A 350 12.01 11.80 9.46
C LEU A 350 11.44 12.03 10.86
N LEU A 351 11.38 11.01 11.68
CA LEU A 351 10.93 11.12 13.08
C LEU A 351 11.90 11.96 13.93
N THR A 352 13.22 11.75 13.76
CA THR A 352 14.24 12.58 14.43
C THR A 352 14.05 14.06 14.07
N THR A 353 13.83 14.34 12.77
CA THR A 353 13.60 15.70 12.28
C THR A 353 12.35 16.31 12.92
N ALA A 354 11.27 15.56 13.05
CA ALA A 354 10.05 16.01 13.71
C ALA A 354 10.28 16.31 15.20
N ILE A 355 10.95 15.41 15.92
CA ILE A 355 11.28 15.60 17.35
C ILE A 355 12.18 16.83 17.54
N ALA A 356 13.19 17.00 16.68
CA ALA A 356 14.08 18.17 16.73
C ALA A 356 13.33 19.47 16.49
N ALA A 357 12.39 19.48 15.52
CA ALA A 357 11.55 20.65 15.25
C ALA A 357 10.70 21.04 16.48
N ILE A 358 10.08 20.05 17.12
CA ILE A 358 9.25 20.28 18.32
C ILE A 358 10.12 20.82 19.47
N LYS A 359 11.26 20.17 19.76
CA LYS A 359 12.17 20.58 20.84
C LYS A 359 12.77 21.96 20.63
N SER A 360 12.90 22.41 19.38
CA SER A 360 13.35 23.78 19.04
C SER A 360 12.22 24.80 18.96
N GLY A 361 11.00 24.47 19.38
CA GLY A 361 9.85 25.39 19.34
C GLY A 361 9.24 25.58 17.95
N ASN A 362 9.64 24.81 16.94
CA ASN A 362 9.16 24.89 15.56
C ASN A 362 8.19 23.76 15.21
N SER A 363 7.15 23.57 16.03
CA SER A 363 6.20 22.46 15.87
C SER A 363 5.43 22.46 14.53
N ASP A 364 5.31 23.61 13.88
CA ASP A 364 4.77 23.78 12.54
C ASP A 364 5.66 23.14 11.44
N LYS A 365 6.95 22.93 11.73
CA LYS A 365 7.95 22.40 10.78
C LYS A 365 8.21 20.89 10.92
N THR A 366 7.42 20.14 11.68
CA THR A 366 7.58 18.69 11.88
C THR A 366 7.64 17.88 10.57
N ARG A 367 7.07 18.42 9.50
CA ARG A 367 7.06 17.81 8.15
C ARG A 367 8.16 18.35 7.23
N SER A 368 8.97 19.31 7.67
CA SER A 368 9.94 20.00 6.81
C SER A 368 11.35 19.46 7.00
N LEU A 369 11.95 18.91 5.95
CA LEU A 369 13.35 18.51 5.92
C LEU A 369 14.30 19.69 5.73
N SER A 370 13.83 20.82 5.20
CA SER A 370 14.64 21.99 4.87
C SER A 370 14.58 23.09 5.92
N GLY A 371 13.54 23.08 6.75
CA GLY A 371 13.31 24.15 7.74
C GLY A 371 14.33 24.18 8.87
N LEU A 372 14.93 23.03 9.21
CA LEU A 372 15.94 22.93 10.28
C LEU A 372 17.34 23.35 9.84
N LYS A 373 17.67 23.30 8.54
CA LYS A 373 18.97 23.73 8.02
C LYS A 373 19.20 25.23 8.01
N ARG A 374 18.15 26.04 8.24
CA ARG A 374 18.22 27.51 8.23
C ARG A 374 18.30 28.14 9.62
N THR A 375 18.24 27.35 10.67
CA THR A 375 18.23 27.82 12.07
C THR A 375 19.48 27.42 12.85
N ALA A 376 20.48 26.80 12.19
CA ALA A 376 21.77 26.45 12.78
C ALA A 376 22.88 27.42 12.34
#